data_8934b0605523ce9155f960728b968411
#
_entry.id   8934b0605523ce9155f960728b968411
#
_cell.length_a   1.000
_cell.length_b   1.000
_cell.length_c   1.000
_cell.angle_alpha   90.00
_cell.angle_beta   90.00
_cell.angle_gamma   90.00
#
_symmetry.space_group_name_H-M   'P 1'
#
loop_
_entity.id
_entity.type
_entity.pdbx_description
1 polymer ?
#
loop_
_entity_poly.entity_id
_entity_poly.type
_entity_poly.pdbx_seq_one_letter_code
_entity_poly.pdbx_strand_id
1 'polypeptide(L)'
;MEDRPNTRQRILEAAGEIFADSGFRQTTVRQISARAGVNVAAINYHFQSKDNLYLETLRYWKDVAFTKYPGEPGTSEADEPEKRLEGFIRAFVFRILDGGVESRFGRLMAREFAEPTAALDVIVEETARPIFHLITALVGRII
;
A
#
# COMPACT_ATOMS: atom_id res chain seq x y z
N MET A 1 19.29 -16.99 -15.73
CA MET A 1 19.41 -16.27 -14.45
C MET A 1 18.14 -16.44 -13.68
N GLU A 2 18.25 -16.82 -12.43
CA GLU A 2 17.06 -16.98 -11.59
C GLU A 2 16.38 -15.65 -11.36
N ASP A 3 15.06 -15.66 -11.48
CA ASP A 3 14.23 -14.50 -11.24
C ASP A 3 13.94 -14.36 -9.74
N ARG A 4 14.95 -13.95 -8.98
CA ARG A 4 14.82 -13.78 -7.54
C ARG A 4 14.43 -12.34 -7.22
N PRO A 5 13.53 -12.13 -6.25
CA PRO A 5 13.31 -10.79 -5.73
C PRO A 5 14.63 -10.19 -5.27
N ASN A 6 14.87 -8.92 -5.58
CA ASN A 6 16.07 -8.25 -5.11
C ASN A 6 15.99 -8.06 -3.58
N THR A 7 17.13 -7.71 -2.98
CA THR A 7 17.22 -7.55 -1.52
C THR A 7 16.21 -6.53 -1.01
N ARG A 8 16.06 -5.40 -1.70
CA ARG A 8 15.11 -4.34 -1.31
C ARG A 8 13.68 -4.89 -1.28
N GLN A 9 13.27 -5.61 -2.30
CA GLN A 9 11.94 -6.20 -2.38
C GLN A 9 11.70 -7.22 -1.27
N ARG A 10 12.68 -8.08 -1.01
CA ARG A 10 12.60 -9.07 0.07
C ARG A 10 12.38 -8.40 1.42
N ILE A 11 13.06 -7.30 1.67
CA ILE A 11 12.89 -6.52 2.90
C ILE A 11 11.47 -5.95 2.99
N LEU A 12 10.97 -5.36 1.90
CA LEU A 12 9.63 -4.78 1.86
C LEU A 12 8.53 -5.81 2.06
N GLU A 13 8.71 -7.00 1.49
CA GLU A 13 7.76 -8.09 1.68
C GLU A 13 7.74 -8.58 3.13
N ALA A 14 8.91 -8.79 3.72
CA ALA A 14 9.01 -9.18 5.13
C ALA A 14 8.47 -8.09 6.06
N ALA A 15 8.82 -6.84 5.78
CA ALA A 15 8.36 -5.70 6.57
C ALA A 15 6.83 -5.58 6.54
N GLY A 16 6.23 -5.79 5.37
CA GLY A 16 4.78 -5.75 5.23
C GLY A 16 4.08 -6.79 6.10
N GLU A 17 4.61 -8.01 6.16
CA GLU A 17 4.06 -9.04 7.02
C GLU A 17 4.12 -8.64 8.49
N ILE A 18 5.29 -8.21 8.95
CA ILE A 18 5.51 -7.95 10.37
C ILE A 18 4.80 -6.68 10.81
N PHE A 19 4.87 -5.61 10.03
CA PHE A 19 4.17 -4.38 10.35
C PHE A 19 2.64 -4.58 10.36
N ALA A 20 2.10 -5.38 9.44
CA ALA A 20 0.67 -5.67 9.41
C ALA A 20 0.23 -6.44 10.65
N ASP A 21 1.05 -7.38 11.12
CA ASP A 21 0.71 -8.21 12.27
C ASP A 21 0.94 -7.50 13.61
N SER A 22 2.04 -6.74 13.74
CA SER A 22 2.49 -6.20 15.02
C SER A 22 2.40 -4.68 15.12
N GLY A 23 2.27 -3.96 14.02
CA GLY A 23 2.25 -2.50 14.00
C GLY A 23 3.64 -1.90 14.02
N PHE A 24 3.72 -0.59 13.78
CA PHE A 24 4.99 0.12 13.66
C PHE A 24 5.81 0.05 14.95
N ARG A 25 5.18 0.36 16.09
CA ARG A 25 5.91 0.49 17.37
C ARG A 25 6.45 -0.84 17.87
N GLN A 26 5.71 -1.92 17.70
CA GLN A 26 6.09 -3.25 18.20
C GLN A 26 7.08 -3.97 17.30
N THR A 27 7.25 -3.52 16.08
CA THR A 27 8.14 -4.14 15.10
C THR A 27 9.56 -3.59 15.23
N THR A 28 10.55 -4.49 15.16
CA THR A 28 11.96 -4.10 15.16
C THR A 28 12.60 -4.40 13.83
N VAL A 29 13.65 -3.65 13.49
CA VAL A 29 14.44 -3.89 12.28
C VAL A 29 15.07 -5.29 12.31
N ARG A 30 15.43 -5.79 13.50
CA ARG A 30 15.96 -7.13 13.67
C ARG A 30 14.97 -8.23 13.25
N GLN A 31 13.72 -8.08 13.66
CA GLN A 31 12.68 -9.03 13.25
C GLN A 31 12.54 -9.07 11.74
N ILE A 32 12.57 -7.90 11.12
CA ILE A 32 12.46 -7.80 9.66
C ILE A 32 13.67 -8.43 8.98
N SER A 33 14.88 -8.17 9.49
CA SER A 33 16.10 -8.75 8.91
C SER A 33 16.08 -10.28 8.97
N ALA A 34 15.65 -10.83 10.10
CA ALA A 34 15.53 -12.27 10.27
C ALA A 34 14.51 -12.87 9.29
N ARG A 35 13.37 -12.22 9.15
CA ARG A 35 12.30 -12.69 8.25
C ARG A 35 12.71 -12.59 6.80
N ALA A 36 13.42 -11.54 6.41
CA ALA A 36 13.86 -11.31 5.04
C ALA A 36 15.07 -12.16 4.65
N GLY A 37 15.76 -12.74 5.64
CA GLY A 37 16.98 -13.49 5.38
C GLY A 37 18.14 -12.58 4.98
N VAL A 38 18.20 -11.38 5.55
CA VAL A 38 19.27 -10.39 5.30
C VAL A 38 19.82 -9.90 6.64
N ASN A 39 20.96 -9.24 6.63
CA ASN A 39 21.49 -8.64 7.86
C ASN A 39 20.92 -7.23 8.04
N VAL A 40 21.04 -6.70 9.27
CA VAL A 40 20.54 -5.35 9.59
C VAL A 40 21.24 -4.28 8.76
N ALA A 41 22.52 -4.50 8.43
CA ALA A 41 23.26 -3.55 7.60
C ALA A 41 22.63 -3.37 6.21
N ALA A 42 22.10 -4.44 5.64
CA ALA A 42 21.38 -4.34 4.35
C ALA A 42 20.14 -3.47 4.45
N ILE A 43 19.39 -3.61 5.55
CA ILE A 43 18.21 -2.77 5.78
C ILE A 43 18.63 -1.30 5.91
N ASN A 44 19.67 -1.02 6.69
CA ASN A 44 20.17 0.35 6.86
C ASN A 44 20.69 0.93 5.55
N TYR A 45 21.32 0.11 4.73
CA TYR A 45 21.79 0.54 3.41
C TYR A 45 20.64 0.99 2.51
N HIS A 46 19.55 0.20 2.45
CA HIS A 46 18.45 0.49 1.55
C HIS A 46 17.47 1.56 2.08
N PHE A 47 17.29 1.64 3.40
CA PHE A 47 16.21 2.43 3.97
C PHE A 47 16.64 3.48 4.99
N GLN A 48 17.83 3.40 5.54
CA GLN A 48 18.44 4.33 6.49
C GLN A 48 17.79 4.33 7.88
N SER A 49 16.46 4.26 7.99
CA SER A 49 15.77 4.30 9.27
C SER A 49 14.54 3.39 9.25
N LYS A 50 14.03 3.05 10.45
CA LYS A 50 12.79 2.30 10.60
C LYS A 50 11.59 3.08 10.05
N ASP A 51 11.58 4.41 10.26
CA ASP A 51 10.53 5.28 9.76
C ASP A 51 10.47 5.26 8.23
N ASN A 52 11.61 5.37 7.58
CA ASN A 52 11.67 5.32 6.13
C ASN A 52 11.32 3.93 5.60
N LEU A 53 11.77 2.88 6.29
CA LEU A 53 11.38 1.51 5.91
C LEU A 53 9.87 1.34 5.98
N TYR A 54 9.24 1.85 7.03
CA TYR A 54 7.79 1.75 7.20
C TYR A 54 7.06 2.49 6.07
N LEU A 55 7.46 3.73 5.79
CA LEU A 55 6.85 4.52 4.71
C LEU A 55 6.99 3.81 3.35
N GLU A 56 8.18 3.32 3.04
CA GLU A 56 8.42 2.60 1.79
C GLU A 56 7.64 1.29 1.73
N THR A 57 7.41 0.65 2.88
CA THR A 57 6.58 -0.55 2.96
C THR A 57 5.13 -0.22 2.62
N LEU A 58 4.59 0.87 3.15
CA LEU A 58 3.23 1.31 2.81
C LEU A 58 3.11 1.61 1.31
N ARG A 59 4.09 2.30 0.75
CA ARG A 59 4.12 2.63 -0.69
C ARG A 59 4.17 1.36 -1.55
N TYR A 60 5.01 0.41 -1.19
CA TYR A 60 5.17 -0.83 -1.93
C TYR A 60 3.86 -1.62 -1.96
N TRP A 61 3.24 -1.83 -0.82
CA TRP A 61 2.01 -2.62 -0.75
C TRP A 61 0.80 -1.89 -1.33
N LYS A 62 0.81 -0.55 -1.29
CA LYS A 62 -0.15 0.24 -2.04
C LYS A 62 -0.03 -0.05 -3.54
N ASP A 63 1.18 -0.02 -4.07
CA ASP A 63 1.41 -0.29 -5.50
C ASP A 63 0.97 -1.69 -5.89
N VAL A 64 1.24 -2.70 -5.04
CA VAL A 64 0.77 -4.07 -5.27
C VAL A 64 -0.76 -4.11 -5.35
N ALA A 65 -1.44 -3.48 -4.39
CA ALA A 65 -2.90 -3.48 -4.34
C ALA A 65 -3.51 -2.77 -5.55
N PHE A 66 -2.94 -1.63 -5.94
CA PHE A 66 -3.46 -0.86 -7.07
C PHE A 66 -3.14 -1.49 -8.42
N THR A 67 -2.09 -2.29 -8.50
CA THR A 67 -1.78 -3.04 -9.72
C THR A 67 -2.81 -4.14 -9.95
N LYS A 68 -3.21 -4.86 -8.89
CA LYS A 68 -4.20 -5.93 -9.01
C LYS A 68 -5.60 -5.40 -9.24
N TYR A 69 -5.98 -4.33 -8.54
CA TYR A 69 -7.30 -3.73 -8.64
C TYR A 69 -7.16 -2.26 -9.01
N PRO A 70 -6.96 -1.94 -10.31
CA PRO A 70 -6.89 -0.55 -10.76
C PRO A 70 -8.15 0.22 -10.37
N GLY A 71 -8.02 1.54 -10.25
CA GLY A 71 -9.10 2.39 -9.76
C GLY A 71 -10.39 2.37 -10.56
N GLU A 72 -10.31 2.04 -11.84
CA GLU A 72 -11.46 2.00 -12.72
C GLU A 72 -11.39 0.78 -13.65
N PRO A 73 -11.47 -0.46 -13.09
CA PRO A 73 -11.32 -1.65 -13.93
C PRO A 73 -12.48 -1.77 -14.92
N GLY A 74 -12.13 -2.06 -16.16
CA GLY A 74 -13.12 -2.24 -17.22
C GLY A 74 -13.73 -0.96 -17.74
N THR A 75 -13.16 0.21 -17.39
CA THR A 75 -13.68 1.50 -17.86
C THR A 75 -12.57 2.33 -18.53
N SER A 76 -12.96 3.37 -19.24
CA SER A 76 -12.05 4.33 -19.85
C SER A 76 -12.58 5.74 -19.65
N GLU A 77 -11.75 6.75 -19.98
CA GLU A 77 -12.17 8.15 -19.89
C GLU A 77 -13.36 8.46 -20.80
N ALA A 78 -13.58 7.66 -21.83
CA ALA A 78 -14.71 7.83 -22.74
C ALA A 78 -16.01 7.28 -22.18
N ASP A 79 -15.96 6.49 -21.11
CA ASP A 79 -17.17 5.93 -20.51
C ASP A 79 -17.94 6.98 -19.71
N GLU A 80 -19.24 6.70 -19.52
CA GLU A 80 -20.10 7.57 -18.73
C GLU A 80 -19.60 7.66 -17.30
N PRO A 81 -19.76 8.83 -16.63
CA PRO A 81 -19.28 9.03 -15.25
C PRO A 81 -19.82 8.02 -14.27
N GLU A 82 -21.09 7.61 -14.41
CA GLU A 82 -21.68 6.61 -13.52
C GLU A 82 -20.95 5.26 -13.62
N LYS A 83 -20.62 4.84 -14.83
CA LYS A 83 -19.91 3.60 -15.07
C LYS A 83 -18.49 3.66 -14.47
N ARG A 84 -17.84 4.79 -14.63
CA ARG A 84 -16.50 5.01 -14.07
C ARG A 84 -16.53 4.99 -12.55
N LEU A 85 -17.51 5.65 -11.95
CA LEU A 85 -17.69 5.67 -10.49
C LEU A 85 -17.98 4.27 -9.96
N GLU A 86 -18.87 3.52 -10.64
CA GLU A 86 -19.16 2.13 -10.28
C GLU A 86 -17.90 1.28 -10.33
N GLY A 87 -17.10 1.40 -11.38
CA GLY A 87 -15.84 0.67 -11.52
C GLY A 87 -14.85 1.00 -10.40
N PHE A 88 -14.78 2.27 -10.02
CA PHE A 88 -13.92 2.71 -8.93
C PHE A 88 -14.36 2.10 -7.59
N ILE A 89 -15.65 2.15 -7.29
CA ILE A 89 -16.21 1.60 -6.05
C ILE A 89 -15.96 0.08 -6.00
N ARG A 90 -16.19 -0.62 -7.11
CA ARG A 90 -15.95 -2.06 -7.21
C ARG A 90 -14.49 -2.40 -6.91
N ALA A 91 -13.55 -1.67 -7.50
CA ALA A 91 -12.13 -1.88 -7.25
C ALA A 91 -11.76 -1.64 -5.78
N PHE A 92 -12.32 -0.59 -5.20
CA PHE A 92 -12.08 -0.25 -3.79
C PHE A 92 -12.56 -1.38 -2.87
N VAL A 93 -13.77 -1.90 -3.11
CA VAL A 93 -14.34 -2.99 -2.32
C VAL A 93 -13.48 -4.25 -2.45
N PHE A 94 -13.03 -4.59 -3.66
CA PHE A 94 -12.19 -5.77 -3.85
C PHE A 94 -10.85 -5.64 -3.13
N ARG A 95 -10.26 -4.45 -3.09
CA ARG A 95 -9.01 -4.22 -2.34
C ARG A 95 -9.18 -4.52 -0.85
N ILE A 96 -10.33 -4.18 -0.31
CA ILE A 96 -10.61 -4.38 1.12
C ILE A 96 -10.93 -5.86 1.42
N LEU A 97 -11.71 -6.50 0.55
CA LEU A 97 -12.24 -7.83 0.82
C LEU A 97 -11.35 -8.97 0.35
N ASP A 98 -10.36 -8.71 -0.50
CA ASP A 98 -9.45 -9.74 -0.97
C ASP A 98 -8.57 -10.22 0.18
N GLY A 99 -8.74 -11.48 0.58
CA GLY A 99 -8.01 -12.07 1.69
C GLY A 99 -6.58 -12.48 1.37
N GLY A 100 -6.07 -12.22 0.16
CA GLY A 100 -4.73 -12.60 -0.24
C GLY A 100 -3.66 -11.59 0.12
N VAL A 101 -2.54 -11.66 -0.59
CA VAL A 101 -1.39 -10.77 -0.40
C VAL A 101 -1.80 -9.31 -0.60
N GLU A 102 -2.71 -9.08 -1.50
CA GLU A 102 -3.17 -7.73 -1.85
C GLU A 102 -3.94 -7.05 -0.71
N SER A 103 -4.51 -7.83 0.22
CA SER A 103 -5.19 -7.28 1.39
C SER A 103 -4.20 -6.69 2.42
N ARG A 104 -2.91 -6.94 2.23
CA ARG A 104 -1.87 -6.47 3.17
C ARG A 104 -1.86 -4.96 3.29
N PHE A 105 -2.04 -4.25 2.20
CA PHE A 105 -2.13 -2.80 2.24
C PHE A 105 -3.30 -2.34 3.13
N GLY A 106 -4.46 -2.98 3.00
CA GLY A 106 -5.61 -2.66 3.84
C GLY A 106 -5.33 -2.89 5.32
N ARG A 107 -4.65 -3.98 5.66
CA ARG A 107 -4.29 -4.29 7.05
C ARG A 107 -3.26 -3.30 7.60
N LEU A 108 -2.27 -2.92 6.78
CA LEU A 108 -1.30 -1.90 7.14
C LEU A 108 -1.97 -0.56 7.40
N MET A 109 -2.89 -0.16 6.54
CA MET A 109 -3.61 1.11 6.70
C MET A 109 -4.55 1.10 7.89
N ALA A 110 -5.19 -0.03 8.19
CA ALA A 110 -6.00 -0.14 9.40
C ALA A 110 -5.17 0.10 10.65
N ARG A 111 -3.96 -0.43 10.70
CA ARG A 111 -3.02 -0.17 11.78
C ARG A 111 -2.62 1.29 11.87
N GLU A 112 -2.32 1.89 10.71
CA GLU A 112 -1.91 3.30 10.64
C GLU A 112 -3.01 4.24 11.12
N PHE A 113 -4.26 3.96 10.75
CA PHE A 113 -5.39 4.75 11.24
C PHE A 113 -5.63 4.58 12.74
N ALA A 114 -5.39 3.38 13.27
CA ALA A 114 -5.57 3.12 14.71
C ALA A 114 -4.46 3.76 15.55
N GLU A 115 -3.22 3.73 15.08
CA GLU A 115 -2.06 4.31 15.76
C GLU A 115 -1.23 5.11 14.76
N PRO A 116 -1.65 6.38 14.47
CA PRO A 116 -1.01 7.17 13.43
C PRO A 116 0.47 7.44 13.69
N THR A 117 1.25 7.38 12.62
CA THR A 117 2.66 7.79 12.61
C THR A 117 2.83 8.97 11.65
N ALA A 118 4.05 9.47 11.50
CA ALA A 118 4.35 10.51 10.51
C ALA A 118 4.08 10.06 9.06
N ALA A 119 4.02 8.75 8.81
CA ALA A 119 3.74 8.23 7.48
C ALA A 119 2.31 8.50 7.02
N LEU A 120 1.36 8.69 7.95
CA LEU A 120 -0.04 8.90 7.59
C LEU A 120 -0.23 10.10 6.67
N ASP A 121 0.36 11.23 7.03
CA ASP A 121 0.23 12.46 6.22
C ASP A 121 0.77 12.26 4.81
N VAL A 122 1.90 11.59 4.69
CA VAL A 122 2.52 11.33 3.39
C VAL A 122 1.63 10.43 2.52
N ILE A 123 1.15 9.33 3.10
CA ILE A 123 0.31 8.38 2.36
C ILE A 123 -1.03 9.00 1.98
N VAL A 124 -1.62 9.81 2.86
CA VAL A 124 -2.87 10.53 2.56
C VAL A 124 -2.67 11.48 1.38
N GLU A 125 -1.60 12.26 1.40
CA GLU A 125 -1.31 13.17 0.29
C GLU A 125 -1.09 12.43 -1.02
N GLU A 126 -0.34 11.34 -0.99
CA GLU A 126 0.02 10.60 -2.20
C GLU A 126 -1.12 9.75 -2.75
N THR A 127 -2.04 9.30 -1.90
CA THR A 127 -3.06 8.30 -2.26
C THR A 127 -4.47 8.86 -2.21
N ALA A 128 -4.87 9.42 -1.07
CA ALA A 128 -6.25 9.82 -0.87
C ALA A 128 -6.62 11.10 -1.64
N ARG A 129 -5.69 12.04 -1.73
CA ARG A 129 -5.97 13.30 -2.43
C ARG A 129 -6.28 13.11 -3.91
N PRO A 130 -5.48 12.36 -4.70
CA PRO A 130 -5.83 12.09 -6.09
C PRO A 130 -7.16 11.37 -6.24
N ILE A 131 -7.45 10.41 -5.36
CA ILE A 131 -8.72 9.68 -5.35
C ILE A 131 -9.89 10.61 -5.07
N PHE A 132 -9.74 11.49 -4.09
CA PHE A 132 -10.76 12.48 -3.74
C PHE A 132 -11.07 13.39 -4.94
N HIS A 133 -10.03 13.87 -5.63
CA HIS A 133 -10.20 14.71 -6.80
C HIS A 133 -10.93 13.97 -7.93
N LEU A 134 -10.59 12.70 -8.15
CA LEU A 134 -11.26 11.89 -9.18
C LEU A 134 -12.75 11.71 -8.86
N ILE A 135 -13.06 11.31 -7.62
CA ILE A 135 -14.45 11.09 -7.20
C ILE A 135 -15.26 12.39 -7.30
N THR A 136 -14.69 13.50 -6.83
CA THR A 136 -15.36 14.80 -6.87
C THR A 136 -15.68 15.19 -8.33
N ALA A 137 -14.71 15.00 -9.22
CA ALA A 137 -14.92 15.30 -10.63
C ALA A 137 -16.02 14.42 -11.24
N LEU A 138 -16.04 13.12 -10.94
CA LEU A 138 -17.03 12.20 -11.47
C LEU A 138 -18.43 12.53 -10.95
N VAL A 139 -18.57 12.77 -9.64
CA VAL A 139 -19.85 13.12 -9.03
C VAL A 139 -20.35 14.44 -9.61
N GLY A 140 -19.49 15.43 -9.81
CA GLY A 140 -19.86 16.71 -10.40
C GLY A 140 -20.38 16.59 -11.82
N ARG A 141 -19.98 15.54 -12.55
CA ARG A 141 -20.50 15.28 -13.91
C ARG A 141 -21.82 14.53 -13.91
N ILE A 142 -22.13 13.82 -12.81
CA ILE A 142 -23.38 13.03 -12.69
C ILE A 142 -24.55 13.93 -12.27
N ILE A 143 -24.31 14.88 -11.36
CA ILE A 143 -25.37 15.77 -10.83
C ILE A 143 -25.47 17.14 -11.59
#